data_e0a210ad055e7333431edecb76393e4d
#
_entry.id   e0a210ad055e7333431edecb76393e4d
#
_cell.length_a   1.000
_cell.length_b   1.000
_cell.length_c   1.000
_cell.angle_alpha   90.00
_cell.angle_beta   90.00
_cell.angle_gamma   90.00
#
_symmetry.space_group_name_H-M   'P 1'
#
loop_
_entity.id
_entity.type
_entity.pdbx_description
1 polymer ?
#
loop_
_entity_poly.entity_id
_entity_poly.type
_entity_poly.pdbx_seq_one_letter_code
_entity_poly.pdbx_strand_id
1 'polypeptide(L)'
;MDALTRRQFDRAMFAKERTLAIRVGDYTSRDIKEASFEYGYIKGDTYKPGGTCAGSGKITFTSIITTFNKLDTLHPEIGLLVGDTYQWVKMGEYFINDIEIDRNRNTTTLELMDGMFKLNREYVTDLHFPAEVREVIQEICLKTGIELANDYFGISAMRYHIEQVPEGKKLSFRDMLSAMTQMIGMSCFFNREGKMEIRDLTESNITINADSYFLHGLTKSEIEYQISGITCKTDKKSLTVGMKTGRSLELDNVFMTQSALNDLYYKLKNLTYYPYNLNYQGHLLLEVGQWVTIQTNKKETFKVPVLSQSFTFKGGLRGRISADSKAGNDTQYSYEGTITKQIKQQDGVEAKIQAQIEAADKDFDQKVDKIKKDFNDQVELAKARAEEVKRELSDTINQRFNSFDNGPLKETKSKAEEALRNAGASTLLAQEAKRIGLDSVARLEAFKSQTTSAQMALSGDLDALKRTIANDIRPKQAQAEAEIAKQVEALSRTKNELSGASTLLAQEAKRIELDSVARLEAFKSQTTSAQTALSGDLDVLKRTIANDIRPKQAQAETEIAKQVEALSRTKNELAGVKSAQATYEETTTRRLSELTNLANGKASKSELTQTAEELASRIASVQASGRNLFLNSLFK
;
A
#
# COMPACT_ATOMS: atom_id res chain seq x y z
N MET A 1 27.43 -10.30 21.69
CA MET A 1 28.03 -9.24 22.55
C MET A 1 28.06 -9.77 23.98
N ASP A 2 29.21 -9.77 24.62
CA ASP A 2 29.35 -10.19 26.03
C ASP A 2 28.77 -9.13 26.99
N ALA A 3 28.59 -9.48 28.27
CA ALA A 3 27.94 -8.61 29.25
C ALA A 3 28.73 -7.32 29.53
N LEU A 4 30.04 -7.37 29.47
CA LEU A 4 30.87 -6.20 29.69
C LEU A 4 30.79 -5.23 28.52
N THR A 5 30.90 -5.74 27.30
CA THR A 5 30.77 -4.96 26.07
C THR A 5 29.35 -4.36 25.98
N ARG A 6 28.32 -5.10 26.39
CA ARG A 6 26.95 -4.60 26.45
C ARG A 6 26.79 -3.43 27.39
N ARG A 7 27.38 -3.51 28.58
CA ARG A 7 27.36 -2.38 29.55
C ARG A 7 28.08 -1.13 29.02
N GLN A 8 29.23 -1.34 28.40
CA GLN A 8 29.97 -0.25 27.77
C GLN A 8 29.19 0.35 26.61
N PHE A 9 28.56 -0.48 25.81
CA PHE A 9 27.67 -0.05 24.71
C PHE A 9 26.51 0.79 25.24
N ASP A 10 25.79 0.28 26.23
CA ASP A 10 24.64 0.99 26.81
C ASP A 10 25.05 2.35 27.39
N ARG A 11 26.22 2.39 28.07
CA ARG A 11 26.76 3.63 28.60
C ARG A 11 27.08 4.63 27.48
N ALA A 12 27.71 4.19 26.42
CA ALA A 12 28.02 5.04 25.27
C ALA A 12 26.73 5.46 24.52
N MET A 13 25.76 4.59 24.44
CA MET A 13 24.48 4.84 23.76
C MET A 13 23.67 5.95 24.45
N PHE A 14 23.68 5.97 25.78
CA PHE A 14 22.99 6.97 26.60
C PHE A 14 23.82 8.19 26.92
N ALA A 15 25.08 8.26 26.49
CA ALA A 15 25.92 9.43 26.69
C ALA A 15 25.36 10.66 25.97
N LYS A 16 25.59 11.85 26.56
CA LYS A 16 25.20 13.12 25.94
C LYS A 16 25.87 13.34 24.59
N GLU A 17 27.15 13.01 24.54
CA GLU A 17 27.93 13.04 23.32
C GLU A 17 28.26 11.60 22.92
N ARG A 18 27.82 11.25 21.75
CA ARG A 18 28.06 9.94 21.17
C ARG A 18 28.48 10.10 19.71
N THR A 19 29.39 9.26 19.29
CA THR A 19 29.85 9.23 17.91
C THR A 19 29.28 8.02 17.20
N LEU A 20 28.60 8.28 16.14
CA LEU A 20 27.90 7.28 15.33
C LEU A 20 28.39 7.33 13.89
N ALA A 21 28.42 6.18 13.26
CA ALA A 21 28.72 6.04 11.86
C ALA A 21 27.73 5.10 11.19
N ILE A 22 27.63 5.20 9.90
CA ILE A 22 26.79 4.31 9.09
C ILE A 22 27.63 3.71 7.97
N ARG A 23 27.37 2.47 7.63
CA ARG A 23 27.94 1.82 6.45
C ARG A 23 26.94 0.92 5.76
N VAL A 24 27.03 0.86 4.44
CA VAL A 24 26.23 -0.01 3.59
C VAL A 24 27.18 -0.56 2.52
N GLY A 25 27.60 -1.81 2.66
CA GLY A 25 28.64 -2.37 1.80
C GLY A 25 29.93 -1.56 1.87
N ASP A 26 30.38 -1.05 0.73
CA ASP A 26 31.59 -0.22 0.63
C ASP A 26 31.32 1.27 0.92
N TYR A 27 30.08 1.65 1.06
CA TYR A 27 29.67 3.04 1.33
C TYR A 27 29.70 3.32 2.83
N THR A 28 30.25 4.48 3.17
CA THR A 28 30.43 4.91 4.57
C THR A 28 29.64 6.18 4.86
N SER A 29 29.78 6.71 6.06
CA SER A 29 29.12 7.96 6.48
C SER A 29 29.43 9.16 5.57
N ARG A 30 30.52 9.13 4.83
CA ARG A 30 30.84 10.17 3.84
C ARG A 30 29.97 10.12 2.60
N ASP A 31 29.53 8.93 2.25
CA ASP A 31 28.75 8.64 1.04
C ASP A 31 27.26 8.72 1.28
N ILE A 32 26.83 8.67 2.53
CA ILE A 32 25.44 8.57 2.93
C ILE A 32 24.99 9.88 3.57
N LYS A 33 24.04 10.55 2.93
CA LYS A 33 23.45 11.80 3.42
C LYS A 33 22.50 11.55 4.59
N GLU A 34 21.61 10.59 4.41
CA GLU A 34 20.65 10.19 5.41
C GLU A 34 20.20 8.76 5.20
N ALA A 35 19.78 8.12 6.25
CA ALA A 35 19.17 6.82 6.21
C ALA A 35 18.04 6.74 7.22
N SER A 36 16.98 6.06 6.89
CA SER A 36 15.87 5.79 7.79
C SER A 36 15.44 4.33 7.68
N PHE A 37 15.04 3.77 8.82
CA PHE A 37 14.59 2.39 8.91
C PHE A 37 13.33 2.34 9.75
N GLU A 38 12.35 1.61 9.28
CA GLU A 38 11.08 1.42 9.97
C GLU A 38 10.83 -0.06 10.23
N TYR A 39 10.41 -0.36 11.44
CA TYR A 39 10.10 -1.71 11.89
C TYR A 39 8.74 -1.76 12.53
N GLY A 40 8.04 -2.85 12.36
CA GLY A 40 6.75 -3.07 12.98
C GLY A 40 6.63 -4.46 13.61
N TYR A 41 5.95 -4.53 14.73
CA TYR A 41 5.59 -5.77 15.39
C TYR A 41 4.11 -6.11 15.19
N ILE A 42 3.29 -5.08 15.08
CA ILE A 42 1.86 -5.22 14.77
C ILE A 42 1.53 -4.47 13.47
N LYS A 43 0.45 -4.87 12.84
CA LYS A 43 -0.08 -4.18 11.68
C LYS A 43 -1.21 -3.23 12.12
N GLY A 44 -1.03 -1.95 11.83
CA GLY A 44 -2.01 -0.92 12.20
C GLY A 44 -1.80 -0.31 13.57
N ASP A 45 -2.79 0.43 14.05
CA ASP A 45 -2.70 1.25 15.27
C ASP A 45 -3.18 0.53 16.53
N THR A 46 -3.84 -0.61 16.38
CA THR A 46 -4.35 -1.37 17.51
C THR A 46 -3.61 -2.70 17.61
N TYR A 47 -3.26 -3.10 18.82
CA TYR A 47 -2.62 -4.40 19.03
C TYR A 47 -3.54 -5.52 18.56
N LYS A 48 -3.18 -6.14 17.48
CA LYS A 48 -3.84 -7.34 16.94
C LYS A 48 -2.78 -8.40 16.67
N PRO A 49 -2.99 -9.62 17.12
CA PRO A 49 -2.06 -10.71 16.84
C PRO A 49 -2.10 -11.11 15.36
N GLY A 50 -1.06 -11.78 14.92
CA GLY A 50 -0.99 -12.32 13.56
C GLY A 50 -0.54 -11.32 12.51
N GLY A 51 0.09 -10.25 12.93
CA GLY A 51 0.69 -9.31 11.97
C GLY A 51 1.87 -9.94 11.22
N THR A 52 1.86 -9.81 9.91
CA THR A 52 3.04 -10.01 9.07
C THR A 52 3.59 -8.63 8.75
N CYS A 53 4.48 -8.15 9.59
CA CYS A 53 4.93 -6.77 9.52
C CYS A 53 6.17 -6.65 8.65
N ALA A 54 6.05 -5.90 7.58
CA ALA A 54 7.18 -5.58 6.72
C ALA A 54 7.95 -4.38 7.30
N GLY A 55 9.26 -4.52 7.36
CA GLY A 55 10.16 -3.41 7.60
C GLY A 55 10.50 -2.70 6.29
N SER A 56 10.87 -1.47 6.39
CA SER A 56 11.30 -0.66 5.26
C SER A 56 12.50 0.19 5.61
N GLY A 57 13.16 0.68 4.60
CA GLY A 57 14.28 1.59 4.77
C GLY A 57 14.39 2.54 3.60
N LYS A 58 15.10 3.61 3.83
CA LYS A 58 15.42 4.60 2.80
C LYS A 58 16.82 5.09 3.03
N ILE A 59 17.65 5.08 2.01
CA ILE A 59 19.03 5.56 2.09
C ILE A 59 19.23 6.55 0.96
N THR A 60 19.73 7.73 1.31
CA THR A 60 20.10 8.76 0.35
C THR A 60 21.62 8.93 0.36
N PHE A 61 22.22 8.74 -0.80
CA PHE A 61 23.65 8.91 -1.02
C PHE A 61 23.96 10.32 -1.50
N THR A 62 25.16 10.77 -1.19
CA THR A 62 25.65 12.12 -1.54
C THR A 62 26.11 12.26 -2.98
N SER A 63 26.07 11.19 -3.74
CA SER A 63 26.51 11.16 -5.14
C SER A 63 25.54 10.34 -5.99
N ILE A 64 25.66 10.49 -7.30
CA ILE A 64 24.93 9.66 -8.24
C ILE A 64 25.62 8.30 -8.34
N ILE A 65 24.87 7.25 -8.07
CA ILE A 65 25.33 5.87 -8.14
C ILE A 65 24.41 5.12 -9.13
N THR A 66 24.99 4.58 -10.15
CA THR A 66 24.27 3.89 -11.25
C THR A 66 24.43 2.37 -11.22
N THR A 67 25.17 1.85 -10.24
CA THR A 67 25.49 0.42 -10.13
C THR A 67 24.45 -0.39 -9.37
N PHE A 68 23.51 0.24 -8.70
CA PHE A 68 22.44 -0.45 -7.99
C PHE A 68 21.38 -0.96 -8.96
N ASN A 69 20.88 -2.14 -8.69
CA ASN A 69 19.78 -2.76 -9.42
C ASN A 69 18.63 -3.09 -8.47
N LYS A 70 17.43 -3.18 -9.03
CA LYS A 70 16.27 -3.62 -8.27
C LYS A 70 16.52 -5.02 -7.68
N LEU A 71 16.11 -5.22 -6.44
CA LEU A 71 16.29 -6.44 -5.66
C LEU A 71 17.74 -6.75 -5.24
N ASP A 72 18.68 -5.84 -5.46
CA ASP A 72 20.00 -5.97 -4.83
C ASP A 72 19.86 -6.04 -3.32
N THR A 73 20.63 -6.91 -2.70
CA THR A 73 20.62 -7.11 -1.26
C THR A 73 21.58 -6.15 -0.59
N LEU A 74 21.12 -5.46 0.44
CA LEU A 74 21.90 -4.55 1.24
C LEU A 74 21.82 -4.91 2.73
N HIS A 75 22.93 -4.74 3.43
CA HIS A 75 23.05 -4.97 4.86
C HIS A 75 23.52 -3.70 5.57
N PRO A 76 22.65 -2.70 5.76
CA PRO A 76 23.04 -1.47 6.45
C PRO A 76 23.42 -1.75 7.89
N GLU A 77 24.43 -1.06 8.36
CA GLU A 77 24.88 -1.11 9.75
C GLU A 77 25.11 0.28 10.29
N ILE A 78 24.73 0.49 11.53
CA ILE A 78 25.05 1.72 12.26
C ILE A 78 26.01 1.35 13.37
N GLY A 79 27.13 2.06 13.44
CA GLY A 79 28.17 1.86 14.43
C GLY A 79 28.12 2.93 15.50
N LEU A 80 28.30 2.50 16.73
CA LEU A 80 28.51 3.36 17.89
C LEU A 80 29.96 3.25 18.31
N LEU A 81 30.65 4.39 18.47
CA LEU A 81 31.99 4.41 18.98
C LEU A 81 31.96 4.12 20.48
N VAL A 82 32.56 3.00 20.86
CA VAL A 82 32.71 2.56 22.25
C VAL A 82 34.18 2.43 22.53
N GLY A 83 34.73 3.36 23.32
CA GLY A 83 36.17 3.50 23.44
C GLY A 83 36.81 3.95 22.11
N ASP A 84 37.68 3.14 21.57
CA ASP A 84 38.40 3.43 20.32
C ASP A 84 37.86 2.66 19.11
N THR A 85 36.86 1.81 19.31
CA THR A 85 36.29 0.94 18.26
C THR A 85 34.82 1.16 18.07
N TYR A 86 34.38 1.08 16.82
CA TYR A 86 32.96 1.05 16.52
C TYR A 86 32.37 -0.32 16.78
N GLN A 87 31.29 -0.34 17.53
CA GLN A 87 30.44 -1.51 17.64
C GLN A 87 29.33 -1.38 16.59
N TRP A 88 29.39 -2.24 15.61
CA TRP A 88 28.44 -2.22 14.49
C TRP A 88 27.20 -3.02 14.80
N VAL A 89 26.06 -2.42 14.59
CA VAL A 89 24.76 -3.03 14.76
C VAL A 89 24.08 -3.12 13.40
N LYS A 90 23.71 -4.32 13.04
CA LYS A 90 22.96 -4.55 11.80
C LYS A 90 21.57 -3.91 11.91
N MET A 91 21.15 -3.27 10.85
CA MET A 91 19.83 -2.63 10.78
C MET A 91 18.82 -3.46 10.00
N GLY A 92 19.21 -4.54 9.41
CA GLY A 92 18.37 -5.46 8.67
C GLY A 92 19.02 -5.94 7.38
N GLU A 93 18.39 -6.88 6.74
CA GLU A 93 18.64 -7.28 5.37
C GLU A 93 17.56 -6.68 4.49
N TYR A 94 17.98 -5.86 3.54
CA TYR A 94 17.06 -5.15 2.68
C TYR A 94 17.30 -5.46 1.22
N PHE A 95 16.25 -5.33 0.45
CA PHE A 95 16.25 -5.46 -0.99
C PHE A 95 15.83 -4.13 -1.60
N ILE A 96 16.49 -3.73 -2.66
CA ILE A 96 16.17 -2.47 -3.32
C ILE A 96 14.82 -2.59 -4.03
N ASN A 97 13.87 -1.77 -3.60
CA ASN A 97 12.55 -1.70 -4.22
C ASN A 97 12.48 -0.65 -5.31
N ASP A 98 13.08 0.50 -5.09
CA ASP A 98 13.13 1.60 -6.04
C ASP A 98 14.42 2.39 -5.91
N ILE A 99 14.82 2.99 -7.02
CA ILE A 99 16.03 3.80 -7.12
C ILE A 99 15.65 5.13 -7.75
N GLU A 100 15.84 6.21 -7.03
CA GLU A 100 15.60 7.56 -7.51
C GLU A 100 16.93 8.32 -7.58
N ILE A 101 17.24 8.87 -8.75
CA ILE A 101 18.43 9.70 -8.95
C ILE A 101 17.98 11.13 -9.22
N ASP A 102 18.33 12.02 -8.29
CA ASP A 102 18.15 13.46 -8.50
C ASP A 102 19.45 14.02 -9.08
N ARG A 103 19.41 14.26 -10.38
CA ARG A 103 20.57 14.75 -11.14
C ARG A 103 20.87 16.22 -10.87
N ASN A 104 19.90 16.97 -10.37
CA ASN A 104 20.08 18.39 -10.03
C ASN A 104 20.76 18.53 -8.67
N ARG A 105 20.43 17.66 -7.72
CA ARG A 105 21.00 17.64 -6.38
C ARG A 105 22.17 16.69 -6.25
N ASN A 106 22.44 15.89 -7.26
CA ASN A 106 23.53 14.91 -7.28
C ASN A 106 23.38 13.85 -6.19
N THR A 107 22.16 13.36 -6.00
CA THR A 107 21.87 12.37 -4.97
C THR A 107 21.23 11.11 -5.56
N THR A 108 21.44 10.00 -4.86
CA THR A 108 20.77 8.72 -5.15
C THR A 108 19.99 8.30 -3.92
N THR A 109 18.72 8.03 -4.08
CA THR A 109 17.85 7.56 -3.00
C THR A 109 17.40 6.15 -3.31
N LEU A 110 17.61 5.24 -2.37
CA LEU A 110 17.14 3.88 -2.43
C LEU A 110 15.95 3.71 -1.51
N GLU A 111 14.86 3.20 -2.04
CA GLU A 111 13.78 2.66 -1.23
C GLU A 111 14.02 1.18 -1.00
N LEU A 112 13.99 0.77 0.25
CA LEU A 112 14.35 -0.57 0.68
C LEU A 112 13.14 -1.29 1.26
N MET A 113 13.07 -2.57 0.99
CA MET A 113 12.10 -3.47 1.59
C MET A 113 12.82 -4.68 2.18
N ASP A 114 12.25 -5.23 3.24
CA ASP A 114 12.77 -6.47 3.81
C ASP A 114 12.28 -7.70 3.03
N GLY A 115 12.59 -8.88 3.52
CA GLY A 115 12.22 -10.14 2.87
C GLY A 115 10.73 -10.45 2.83
N MET A 116 9.88 -9.63 3.42
CA MET A 116 8.43 -9.88 3.47
C MET A 116 7.79 -9.92 2.06
N PHE A 117 8.37 -9.24 1.10
CA PHE A 117 7.88 -9.27 -0.29
C PHE A 117 7.90 -10.67 -0.90
N LYS A 118 8.79 -11.56 -0.44
CA LYS A 118 8.89 -12.94 -0.91
C LYS A 118 7.60 -13.72 -0.67
N LEU A 119 6.79 -13.28 0.27
CA LEU A 119 5.51 -13.87 0.62
C LEU A 119 4.34 -13.39 -0.25
N ASN A 120 4.55 -12.38 -1.09
CA ASN A 120 3.51 -11.80 -1.94
C ASN A 120 3.26 -12.62 -3.22
N ARG A 121 3.22 -13.93 -3.08
CA ARG A 121 2.92 -14.89 -4.15
C ARG A 121 1.74 -15.74 -3.75
N GLU A 122 1.05 -16.30 -4.73
CA GLU A 122 -0.05 -17.21 -4.48
C GLU A 122 0.41 -18.42 -3.64
N TYR A 123 -0.35 -18.73 -2.63
CA TYR A 123 -0.07 -19.87 -1.76
C TYR A 123 -0.30 -21.19 -2.50
N VAL A 124 0.73 -21.99 -2.53
CA VAL A 124 0.72 -23.35 -3.08
C VAL A 124 1.23 -24.29 -2.00
N THR A 125 0.51 -25.37 -1.75
CA THR A 125 0.85 -26.32 -0.70
C THR A 125 0.99 -27.74 -1.24
N ASP A 126 1.94 -28.46 -0.66
CA ASP A 126 2.10 -29.90 -0.84
C ASP A 126 1.68 -30.68 0.43
N LEU A 127 1.19 -29.97 1.44
CA LEU A 127 0.73 -30.58 2.69
C LEU A 127 -0.59 -31.32 2.51
N HIS A 128 -0.72 -32.42 3.23
CA HIS A 128 -1.98 -33.11 3.38
C HIS A 128 -2.73 -32.53 4.57
N PHE A 129 -3.98 -32.13 4.33
CA PHE A 129 -4.83 -31.59 5.38
C PHE A 129 -5.68 -32.71 6.03
N PRO A 130 -5.92 -32.63 7.34
CA PRO A 130 -5.56 -31.54 8.25
C PRO A 130 -4.04 -31.47 8.52
N ALA A 131 -3.52 -30.24 8.57
CA ALA A 131 -2.11 -29.97 8.83
C ALA A 131 -1.93 -29.07 10.06
N GLU A 132 -0.85 -29.28 10.82
CA GLU A 132 -0.53 -28.40 11.94
C GLU A 132 -0.17 -27.00 11.46
N VAL A 133 -0.52 -26.01 12.28
CA VAL A 133 -0.13 -24.60 12.02
C VAL A 133 1.39 -24.49 11.84
N ARG A 134 2.16 -25.23 12.65
CA ARG A 134 3.63 -25.29 12.53
C ARG A 134 4.08 -25.79 11.16
N GLU A 135 3.46 -26.84 10.66
CA GLU A 135 3.80 -27.40 9.35
C GLU A 135 3.51 -26.42 8.21
N VAL A 136 2.39 -25.70 8.31
CA VAL A 136 2.04 -24.67 7.33
C VAL A 136 3.06 -23.53 7.35
N ILE A 137 3.47 -23.07 8.53
CA ILE A 137 4.48 -22.01 8.66
C ILE A 137 5.83 -22.48 8.09
N GLN A 138 6.24 -23.69 8.42
CA GLN A 138 7.51 -24.26 7.93
C GLN A 138 7.50 -24.42 6.41
N GLU A 139 6.39 -24.90 5.85
CA GLU A 139 6.24 -25.01 4.39
C GLU A 139 6.31 -23.66 3.71
N ILE A 140 5.63 -22.65 4.25
CA ILE A 140 5.65 -21.30 3.71
C ILE A 140 7.08 -20.77 3.64
N CYS A 141 7.85 -20.93 4.72
CA CYS A 141 9.24 -20.48 4.77
C CYS A 141 10.13 -21.26 3.81
N LEU A 142 9.93 -22.56 3.71
CA LEU A 142 10.68 -23.39 2.77
C LEU A 142 10.43 -23.01 1.32
N LYS A 143 9.17 -22.86 0.93
CA LYS A 143 8.79 -22.54 -0.45
C LYS A 143 9.14 -21.11 -0.87
N THR A 144 9.22 -20.20 0.07
CA THR A 144 9.57 -18.81 -0.19
C THR A 144 11.06 -18.52 -0.05
N GLY A 145 11.84 -19.49 0.42
CA GLY A 145 13.27 -19.34 0.65
C GLY A 145 13.60 -18.42 1.83
N ILE A 146 12.69 -18.34 2.78
CA ILE A 146 12.86 -17.52 3.99
C ILE A 146 13.44 -18.38 5.09
N GLU A 147 14.53 -17.90 5.71
CA GLU A 147 15.13 -18.55 6.86
C GLU A 147 14.43 -18.11 8.14
N LEU A 148 14.04 -19.09 8.96
CA LEU A 148 13.45 -18.85 10.28
C LEU A 148 14.54 -18.62 11.32
N ALA A 149 14.35 -17.63 12.18
CA ALA A 149 15.24 -17.39 13.31
C ALA A 149 15.04 -18.43 14.44
N ASN A 150 13.85 -18.99 14.51
CA ASN A 150 13.47 -20.00 15.51
C ASN A 150 12.49 -21.01 14.88
N ASP A 151 12.59 -22.26 15.31
CA ASP A 151 11.72 -23.34 14.82
C ASP A 151 10.56 -23.66 15.77
N TYR A 152 10.58 -23.10 16.95
CA TYR A 152 9.57 -23.33 17.97
C TYR A 152 8.63 -22.13 18.08
N PHE A 153 7.36 -22.37 17.79
CA PHE A 153 6.30 -21.34 17.80
C PHE A 153 5.30 -21.54 18.95
N GLY A 154 5.72 -22.24 20.00
CA GLY A 154 4.84 -22.59 21.10
C GLY A 154 4.01 -23.85 20.85
N ILE A 155 3.40 -24.35 21.91
CA ILE A 155 2.57 -25.58 21.87
C ILE A 155 1.34 -25.36 20.96
N SER A 156 0.79 -24.17 20.93
CA SER A 156 -0.38 -23.85 20.09
C SER A 156 -0.14 -24.12 18.61
N ALA A 157 1.07 -23.92 18.10
CA ALA A 157 1.41 -24.19 16.71
C ALA A 157 1.35 -25.67 16.34
N MET A 158 1.56 -26.57 17.32
CA MET A 158 1.43 -28.01 17.15
C MET A 158 0.03 -28.52 17.51
N ARG A 159 -0.67 -27.81 18.38
CA ARG A 159 -2.00 -28.18 18.85
C ARG A 159 -3.09 -27.84 17.81
N TYR A 160 -2.98 -26.72 17.13
CA TYR A 160 -3.98 -26.29 16.17
C TYR A 160 -3.68 -26.82 14.78
N HIS A 161 -4.73 -27.31 14.14
CA HIS A 161 -4.69 -27.88 12.81
C HIS A 161 -5.61 -27.09 11.87
N ILE A 162 -5.22 -27.04 10.64
CA ILE A 162 -6.03 -26.49 9.55
C ILE A 162 -6.66 -27.65 8.80
N GLU A 163 -7.99 -27.66 8.73
CA GLU A 163 -8.73 -28.74 8.10
C GLU A 163 -8.56 -28.74 6.59
N GLN A 164 -8.64 -27.57 6.00
CA GLN A 164 -8.49 -27.38 4.55
C GLN A 164 -8.25 -25.91 4.22
N VAL A 165 -7.71 -25.66 3.04
CA VAL A 165 -7.63 -24.33 2.47
C VAL A 165 -8.95 -24.05 1.75
N PRO A 166 -9.61 -22.88 1.97
CA PRO A 166 -10.85 -22.57 1.31
C PRO A 166 -10.75 -22.60 -0.21
N GLU A 167 -11.63 -23.32 -0.86
CA GLU A 167 -11.71 -23.34 -2.31
C GLU A 167 -12.17 -21.98 -2.85
N GLY A 168 -11.58 -21.56 -3.95
CA GLY A 168 -11.97 -20.33 -4.64
C GLY A 168 -11.41 -19.03 -4.05
N LYS A 169 -10.72 -19.07 -2.93
CA LYS A 169 -9.99 -17.92 -2.40
C LYS A 169 -8.52 -18.00 -2.80
N LYS A 170 -8.08 -17.01 -3.56
CA LYS A 170 -6.65 -16.85 -3.83
C LYS A 170 -5.98 -16.20 -2.64
N LEU A 171 -5.35 -17.00 -1.81
CA LEU A 171 -4.56 -16.55 -0.67
C LEU A 171 -3.09 -16.49 -1.08
N SER A 172 -2.41 -15.44 -0.63
CA SER A 172 -0.96 -15.35 -0.74
C SER A 172 -0.29 -16.12 0.40
N PHE A 173 1.00 -16.42 0.25
CA PHE A 173 1.78 -16.94 1.37
C PHE A 173 1.73 -16.01 2.59
N ARG A 174 1.69 -14.70 2.33
CA ARG A 174 1.56 -13.68 3.39
C ARG A 174 0.23 -13.78 4.12
N ASP A 175 -0.87 -13.95 3.38
CA ASP A 175 -2.21 -14.11 3.97
C ASP A 175 -2.27 -15.36 4.84
N MET A 176 -1.72 -16.47 4.33
CA MET A 176 -1.65 -17.72 5.08
C MET A 176 -0.80 -17.59 6.34
N LEU A 177 0.37 -16.99 6.21
CA LEU A 177 1.26 -16.79 7.35
C LEU A 177 0.62 -15.87 8.41
N SER A 178 -0.04 -14.80 7.97
CA SER A 178 -0.77 -13.91 8.87
C SER A 178 -1.89 -14.64 9.61
N ALA A 179 -2.65 -15.46 8.91
CA ALA A 179 -3.70 -16.27 9.53
C ALA A 179 -3.14 -17.26 10.54
N MET A 180 -2.03 -17.91 10.21
CA MET A 180 -1.38 -18.89 11.08
C MET A 180 -0.81 -18.23 12.34
N THR A 181 -0.09 -17.15 12.20
CA THR A 181 0.48 -16.42 13.34
C THR A 181 -0.61 -15.81 14.22
N GLN A 182 -1.73 -15.40 13.64
CA GLN A 182 -2.88 -14.94 14.41
C GLN A 182 -3.49 -16.04 15.26
N MET A 183 -3.60 -17.25 14.75
CA MET A 183 -4.13 -18.38 15.52
C MET A 183 -3.28 -18.72 16.75
N ILE A 184 -1.99 -18.53 16.66
CA ILE A 184 -1.06 -18.77 17.78
C ILE A 184 -0.76 -17.51 18.60
N GLY A 185 -1.30 -16.37 18.20
CA GLY A 185 -1.18 -15.12 18.93
C GLY A 185 0.20 -14.49 18.92
N MET A 186 0.97 -14.73 17.87
CA MET A 186 2.32 -14.21 17.70
C MET A 186 2.38 -13.25 16.53
N SER A 187 3.40 -12.43 16.49
CA SER A 187 3.72 -11.59 15.34
C SER A 187 4.89 -12.14 14.55
N CYS A 188 4.85 -11.88 13.27
CA CYS A 188 5.84 -12.30 12.30
C CYS A 188 6.49 -11.09 11.66
N PHE A 189 7.80 -11.03 11.73
CA PHE A 189 8.59 -9.94 11.17
C PHE A 189 10.02 -10.41 10.88
N PHE A 190 10.76 -9.64 10.10
CA PHE A 190 12.16 -9.92 9.84
C PHE A 190 13.04 -9.24 10.88
N ASN A 191 13.94 -10.00 11.48
CA ASN A 191 14.92 -9.44 12.38
C ASN A 191 16.04 -8.71 11.63
N ARG A 192 16.95 -8.14 12.36
CA ARG A 192 18.05 -7.37 11.79
C ARG A 192 19.10 -8.19 11.06
N GLU A 193 19.06 -9.49 11.21
CA GLU A 193 19.92 -10.43 10.46
C GLU A 193 19.27 -10.96 9.18
N GLY A 194 18.05 -10.53 8.88
CA GLY A 194 17.32 -10.96 7.70
C GLY A 194 16.58 -12.29 7.87
N LYS A 195 16.48 -12.79 9.09
CA LYS A 195 15.72 -13.99 9.40
C LYS A 195 14.31 -13.64 9.89
N MET A 196 13.37 -14.48 9.57
CA MET A 196 12.01 -14.31 10.05
C MET A 196 11.88 -14.76 11.50
N GLU A 197 11.38 -13.90 12.33
CA GLU A 197 10.98 -14.21 13.69
C GLU A 197 9.48 -14.30 13.82
N ILE A 198 9.03 -15.36 14.49
CA ILE A 198 7.64 -15.54 14.91
C ILE A 198 7.67 -15.74 16.41
N ARG A 199 7.29 -14.73 17.15
CA ARG A 199 7.40 -14.74 18.60
C ARG A 199 6.46 -13.77 19.30
N ASP A 200 6.35 -13.98 20.59
CA ASP A 200 5.73 -13.04 21.53
C ASP A 200 6.67 -11.87 21.85
N LEU A 201 6.13 -10.93 22.61
CA LEU A 201 6.92 -9.83 23.18
C LEU A 201 7.99 -10.39 24.13
N THR A 202 9.19 -9.90 24.01
CA THR A 202 10.34 -10.30 24.82
C THR A 202 10.91 -9.11 25.60
N GLU A 203 11.68 -9.39 26.64
CA GLU A 203 12.30 -8.37 27.47
C GLU A 203 13.57 -7.82 26.82
N SER A 204 13.71 -6.49 26.76
CA SER A 204 14.94 -5.85 26.28
C SER A 204 15.94 -5.56 27.39
N ASN A 205 15.48 -5.41 28.62
CA ASN A 205 16.23 -4.91 29.76
C ASN A 205 16.83 -3.51 29.54
N ILE A 206 16.21 -2.72 28.69
CA ILE A 206 16.61 -1.35 28.39
C ILE A 206 15.68 -0.39 29.11
N THR A 207 16.27 0.59 29.77
CA THR A 207 15.54 1.71 30.40
C THR A 207 15.94 3.00 29.71
N ILE A 208 14.95 3.74 29.22
CA ILE A 208 15.14 5.03 28.55
C ILE A 208 14.80 6.13 29.55
N ASN A 209 15.79 6.94 29.89
CA ASN A 209 15.64 8.07 30.79
C ASN A 209 15.17 9.32 30.04
N ALA A 210 14.53 10.22 30.77
CA ALA A 210 14.02 11.46 30.20
C ALA A 210 15.08 12.36 29.55
N ASP A 211 16.34 12.24 29.97
CA ASP A 211 17.47 12.95 29.37
C ASP A 211 17.70 12.56 27.90
N SER A 212 17.20 11.41 27.49
CA SER A 212 17.30 10.91 26.10
C SER A 212 16.16 11.38 25.21
N TYR A 213 15.14 12.03 25.74
CA TYR A 213 13.99 12.49 24.96
C TYR A 213 14.33 13.74 24.17
N PHE A 214 13.73 13.88 23.00
CA PHE A 214 13.65 15.19 22.36
C PHE A 214 12.59 16.06 23.05
N LEU A 215 12.63 17.34 22.81
CA LEU A 215 11.65 18.28 23.36
C LEU A 215 10.23 17.82 22.98
N HIS A 216 9.39 17.68 23.99
CA HIS A 216 8.04 17.11 23.82
C HIS A 216 8.02 15.72 23.17
N GLY A 217 9.10 14.96 23.36
CA GLY A 217 9.29 13.66 22.71
C GLY A 217 8.36 12.56 23.20
N LEU A 218 7.93 12.62 24.45
CA LEU A 218 7.03 11.61 25.04
C LEU A 218 5.58 12.07 25.05
N THR A 219 4.73 11.27 24.45
CA THR A 219 3.28 11.34 24.59
C THR A 219 2.81 10.00 25.15
N LYS A 220 2.10 10.03 26.24
CA LYS A 220 1.61 8.83 26.93
C LYS A 220 0.14 8.98 27.28
N SER A 221 -0.65 7.97 26.96
CA SER A 221 -2.02 7.89 27.43
C SER A 221 -2.06 7.50 28.90
N GLU A 222 -2.95 8.08 29.64
CA GLU A 222 -3.24 7.66 31.04
C GLU A 222 -4.27 6.53 31.10
N ILE A 223 -4.79 6.12 29.94
CA ILE A 223 -5.73 5.01 29.82
C ILE A 223 -4.94 3.79 29.36
N GLU A 224 -4.93 2.78 30.20
CA GLU A 224 -4.24 1.53 29.93
C GLU A 224 -4.95 0.76 28.82
N TYR A 225 -4.15 0.21 27.90
CA TYR A 225 -4.66 -0.75 26.93
C TYR A 225 -4.98 -2.07 27.63
N GLN A 226 -6.20 -2.51 27.52
CA GLN A 226 -6.64 -3.85 27.94
C GLN A 226 -7.88 -4.23 27.12
N ILE A 227 -7.87 -5.43 26.58
CA ILE A 227 -9.02 -5.91 25.81
C ILE A 227 -10.04 -6.57 26.73
N SER A 228 -11.30 -6.42 26.39
CA SER A 228 -12.43 -7.05 27.08
C SER A 228 -12.93 -8.30 26.37
N GLY A 229 -12.67 -8.44 25.10
CA GLY A 229 -13.10 -9.58 24.30
C GLY A 229 -12.51 -9.56 22.91
N ILE A 230 -12.76 -10.64 22.18
CA ILE A 230 -12.34 -10.79 20.79
C ILE A 230 -13.51 -11.37 19.99
N THR A 231 -13.76 -10.78 18.85
CA THR A 231 -14.67 -11.33 17.84
C THR A 231 -13.89 -11.62 16.57
N CYS A 232 -14.00 -12.83 16.08
CA CYS A 232 -13.34 -13.25 14.85
C CYS A 232 -14.37 -13.67 13.81
N LYS A 233 -14.31 -13.08 12.63
CA LYS A 233 -15.11 -13.49 11.49
C LYS A 233 -14.40 -14.61 10.76
N THR A 234 -15.12 -15.70 10.57
CA THR A 234 -14.72 -16.81 9.68
C THR A 234 -15.61 -16.80 8.44
N ASP A 235 -15.38 -17.69 7.49
CA ASP A 235 -16.21 -17.77 6.27
C ASP A 235 -17.69 -18.00 6.55
N LYS A 236 -18.01 -18.72 7.63
CA LYS A 236 -19.36 -19.22 7.89
C LYS A 236 -20.05 -18.58 9.10
N LYS A 237 -19.28 -18.04 10.03
CA LYS A 237 -19.81 -17.54 11.31
C LYS A 237 -18.86 -16.55 11.97
N SER A 238 -19.37 -15.84 12.95
CA SER A 238 -18.55 -15.04 13.88
C SER A 238 -18.32 -15.80 15.18
N LEU A 239 -17.07 -15.90 15.58
CA LEU A 239 -16.66 -16.47 16.86
C LEU A 239 -16.41 -15.34 17.85
N THR A 240 -16.87 -15.48 19.07
CA THR A 240 -16.73 -14.45 20.10
C THR A 240 -16.24 -15.06 21.40
N VAL A 241 -15.34 -14.35 22.08
CA VAL A 241 -14.85 -14.68 23.41
C VAL A 241 -14.76 -13.40 24.23
N GLY A 242 -15.11 -13.46 25.50
CA GLY A 242 -15.12 -12.32 26.39
C GLY A 242 -16.33 -11.41 26.19
N MET A 243 -16.20 -10.19 26.63
CA MET A 243 -17.28 -9.21 26.54
C MET A 243 -17.22 -8.44 25.23
N LYS A 244 -18.38 -8.17 24.66
CA LYS A 244 -18.50 -7.30 23.47
C LYS A 244 -18.45 -5.82 23.82
N THR A 245 -18.65 -5.49 25.07
CA THR A 245 -18.58 -4.12 25.59
C THR A 245 -17.17 -3.77 26.01
N GLY A 246 -16.77 -2.53 25.85
CA GLY A 246 -15.41 -2.09 26.07
C GLY A 246 -14.53 -2.29 24.84
N ARG A 247 -13.24 -2.42 25.05
CA ARG A 247 -12.29 -2.63 23.96
C ARG A 247 -12.32 -4.09 23.48
N SER A 248 -13.05 -4.35 22.42
CA SER A 248 -13.12 -5.66 21.79
C SER A 248 -12.31 -5.64 20.49
N LEU A 249 -11.45 -6.62 20.33
CA LEU A 249 -10.72 -6.80 19.07
C LEU A 249 -11.62 -7.48 18.04
N GLU A 250 -11.58 -6.95 16.83
CA GLU A 250 -12.21 -7.58 15.67
C GLU A 250 -11.15 -8.18 14.76
N LEU A 251 -11.25 -9.48 14.57
CA LEU A 251 -10.35 -10.25 13.73
C LEU A 251 -11.12 -10.85 12.56
N ASP A 252 -10.41 -11.07 11.49
CA ASP A 252 -10.92 -11.76 10.31
C ASP A 252 -9.94 -12.89 9.96
N ASN A 253 -10.36 -14.12 10.16
CA ASN A 253 -9.51 -15.29 9.92
C ASN A 253 -10.38 -16.51 9.66
N VAL A 254 -10.36 -16.97 8.43
CA VAL A 254 -11.15 -18.10 7.96
C VAL A 254 -10.79 -19.44 8.63
N PHE A 255 -9.59 -19.54 9.17
CA PHE A 255 -9.08 -20.74 9.82
C PHE A 255 -9.29 -20.75 11.34
N MET A 256 -9.76 -19.65 11.90
CA MET A 256 -9.93 -19.53 13.34
C MET A 256 -10.95 -20.54 13.86
N THR A 257 -10.61 -21.18 14.96
CA THR A 257 -11.50 -22.07 15.72
C THR A 257 -11.84 -21.43 17.05
N GLN A 258 -12.94 -21.89 17.67
CA GLN A 258 -13.34 -21.38 18.99
C GLN A 258 -12.26 -21.68 20.04
N SER A 259 -11.63 -22.84 19.98
CA SER A 259 -10.55 -23.22 20.90
C SER A 259 -9.32 -22.31 20.76
N ALA A 260 -8.89 -22.03 19.53
CA ALA A 260 -7.78 -21.14 19.26
C ALA A 260 -8.10 -19.70 19.69
N LEU A 261 -9.33 -19.25 19.45
CA LEU A 261 -9.78 -17.93 19.85
C LEU A 261 -9.85 -17.78 21.37
N ASN A 262 -10.31 -18.81 22.08
CA ASN A 262 -10.31 -18.84 23.54
C ASN A 262 -8.89 -18.70 24.12
N ASP A 263 -7.96 -19.50 23.63
CA ASP A 263 -6.56 -19.45 24.06
C ASP A 263 -5.93 -18.08 23.73
N LEU A 264 -6.26 -17.53 22.57
CA LEU A 264 -5.83 -16.21 22.17
C LEU A 264 -6.34 -15.13 23.13
N TYR A 265 -7.61 -15.19 23.49
CA TYR A 265 -8.21 -14.26 24.44
C TYR A 265 -7.55 -14.34 25.83
N TYR A 266 -7.33 -15.55 26.35
CA TYR A 266 -6.65 -15.74 27.63
C TYR A 266 -5.21 -15.26 27.62
N LYS A 267 -4.55 -15.33 26.48
CA LYS A 267 -3.22 -14.79 26.30
C LYS A 267 -3.22 -13.26 26.27
N LEU A 268 -4.15 -12.66 25.53
CA LEU A 268 -4.18 -11.22 25.28
C LEU A 268 -4.85 -10.41 26.39
N LYS A 269 -5.76 -11.00 27.17
CA LYS A 269 -6.44 -10.27 28.25
C LYS A 269 -5.49 -9.79 29.35
N ASN A 270 -4.37 -10.45 29.51
CA ASN A 270 -3.33 -10.10 30.49
C ASN A 270 -2.30 -9.12 29.95
N LEU A 271 -2.37 -8.83 28.66
CA LEU A 271 -1.48 -7.88 28.04
C LEU A 271 -2.02 -6.46 28.27
N THR A 272 -1.34 -5.74 29.12
CA THR A 272 -1.69 -4.36 29.44
C THR A 272 -0.48 -3.46 29.27
N TYR A 273 -0.70 -2.27 28.74
CA TYR A 273 0.31 -1.25 28.63
C TYR A 273 -0.35 0.12 28.41
N TYR A 274 0.37 1.17 28.71
CA TYR A 274 -0.07 2.52 28.38
C TYR A 274 0.33 2.87 26.96
N PRO A 275 -0.61 3.18 26.07
CA PRO A 275 -0.28 3.66 24.72
C PRO A 275 0.62 4.89 24.81
N TYR A 276 1.65 4.91 24.00
CA TYR A 276 2.67 5.96 24.02
C TYR A 276 3.29 6.18 22.66
N ASN A 277 3.94 7.30 22.53
CA ASN A 277 4.82 7.63 21.42
C ASN A 277 6.03 8.38 21.98
N LEU A 278 7.20 7.91 21.71
CA LEU A 278 8.44 8.49 22.19
C LEU A 278 9.39 8.79 21.03
N ASN A 279 9.74 10.07 20.92
CA ASN A 279 10.83 10.52 20.09
C ASN A 279 12.05 10.81 20.99
N TYR A 280 13.12 10.13 20.73
CA TYR A 280 14.31 10.18 21.57
C TYR A 280 15.59 9.98 20.75
N GLN A 281 16.71 9.95 21.41
CA GLN A 281 18.00 9.81 20.75
C GLN A 281 18.22 8.45 20.07
N GLY A 282 17.37 7.47 20.31
CA GLY A 282 17.47 6.13 19.78
C GLY A 282 18.44 5.23 20.54
N HIS A 283 18.11 3.98 20.65
CA HIS A 283 18.98 2.93 21.15
C HIS A 283 19.07 1.81 20.13
N LEU A 284 20.25 1.58 19.59
CA LEU A 284 20.45 0.66 18.47
C LEU A 284 20.09 -0.79 18.78
N LEU A 285 20.23 -1.21 20.03
CA LEU A 285 19.95 -2.60 20.44
C LEU A 285 18.50 -2.85 20.83
N LEU A 286 17.69 -1.80 20.95
CA LEU A 286 16.26 -1.96 21.16
C LEU A 286 15.61 -2.34 19.85
N GLU A 287 14.81 -3.39 19.88
CA GLU A 287 14.13 -3.93 18.71
C GLU A 287 12.61 -3.92 18.91
N VAL A 288 11.88 -3.92 17.81
CA VAL A 288 10.43 -4.09 17.88
C VAL A 288 10.08 -5.45 18.51
N GLY A 289 8.95 -5.51 19.15
CA GLY A 289 8.53 -6.73 19.84
C GLY A 289 9.23 -6.95 21.17
N GLN A 290 9.84 -5.94 21.73
CA GLN A 290 10.46 -5.98 23.05
C GLN A 290 9.77 -5.04 24.02
N TRP A 291 9.80 -5.41 25.29
CA TRP A 291 9.42 -4.51 26.37
C TRP A 291 10.57 -3.56 26.66
N VAL A 292 10.22 -2.33 26.92
CA VAL A 292 11.17 -1.29 27.33
C VAL A 292 10.62 -0.56 28.56
N THR A 293 11.49 -0.16 29.45
CA THR A 293 11.13 0.68 30.59
C THR A 293 11.40 2.13 30.22
N ILE A 294 10.43 2.99 30.37
CA ILE A 294 10.55 4.42 30.15
C ILE A 294 10.47 5.13 31.49
N GLN A 295 11.44 5.99 31.75
CA GLN A 295 11.50 6.80 32.96
C GLN A 295 11.19 8.26 32.64
N THR A 296 10.24 8.85 33.36
CA THR A 296 9.89 10.25 33.23
C THR A 296 10.85 11.17 33.99
N ASN A 297 10.73 12.48 33.80
CA ASN A 297 11.48 13.51 34.55
C ASN A 297 11.28 13.41 36.06
N LYS A 298 10.14 12.93 36.49
CA LYS A 298 9.80 12.73 37.90
C LYS A 298 10.25 11.38 38.44
N LYS A 299 11.06 10.66 37.67
CA LYS A 299 11.55 9.29 37.96
C LYS A 299 10.45 8.23 38.08
N GLU A 300 9.25 8.53 37.59
CA GLU A 300 8.21 7.53 37.40
C GLU A 300 8.64 6.60 36.26
N THR A 301 8.45 5.31 36.46
CA THR A 301 8.77 4.32 35.43
C THR A 301 7.52 3.59 35.00
N PHE A 302 7.47 3.29 33.73
CA PHE A 302 6.43 2.41 33.18
C PHE A 302 7.04 1.52 32.10
N LYS A 303 6.50 0.32 32.03
CA LYS A 303 6.95 -0.70 31.09
C LYS A 303 5.98 -0.81 29.94
N VAL A 304 6.48 -0.65 28.75
CA VAL A 304 5.68 -0.62 27.52
C VAL A 304 6.32 -1.44 26.41
N PRO A 305 5.53 -2.00 25.50
CA PRO A 305 6.07 -2.71 24.35
C PRO A 305 6.48 -1.75 23.25
N VAL A 306 7.45 -2.14 22.46
CA VAL A 306 7.82 -1.46 21.23
C VAL A 306 7.07 -2.14 20.07
N LEU A 307 5.98 -1.58 19.64
CA LEU A 307 5.15 -2.13 18.57
C LEU A 307 5.48 -1.52 17.21
N SER A 308 6.00 -0.32 17.21
CA SER A 308 6.52 0.36 16.03
C SER A 308 7.81 1.08 16.39
N GLN A 309 8.77 1.02 15.52
CA GLN A 309 10.08 1.63 15.72
C GLN A 309 10.60 2.21 14.43
N SER A 310 11.18 3.38 14.50
CA SER A 310 11.93 3.95 13.39
C SER A 310 13.25 4.52 13.89
N PHE A 311 14.26 4.43 13.04
CA PHE A 311 15.53 5.11 13.20
C PHE A 311 15.74 6.04 12.03
N THR A 312 16.20 7.23 12.31
CA THR A 312 16.66 8.19 11.30
C THR A 312 18.10 8.57 11.61
N PHE A 313 18.95 8.37 10.63
CA PHE A 313 20.34 8.76 10.70
C PHE A 313 20.60 9.91 9.72
N LYS A 314 20.80 11.09 10.27
CA LYS A 314 21.10 12.30 9.49
C LYS A 314 22.07 13.17 10.30
N GLY A 315 23.36 12.90 10.17
CA GLY A 315 24.36 13.52 11.00
C GLY A 315 24.30 13.15 12.49
N GLY A 316 23.44 12.23 12.84
CA GLY A 316 23.21 11.70 14.18
C GLY A 316 22.03 10.75 14.14
N LEU A 317 21.79 10.04 15.22
CA LEU A 317 20.71 9.08 15.32
C LEU A 317 19.50 9.67 16.04
N ARG A 318 18.35 9.47 15.48
CA ARG A 318 17.05 9.69 16.10
C ARG A 318 16.27 8.39 16.11
N GLY A 319 15.61 8.14 17.21
CA GLY A 319 14.72 7.00 17.33
C GLY A 319 13.31 7.42 17.67
N ARG A 320 12.38 6.68 17.14
CA ARG A 320 10.97 6.78 17.53
C ARG A 320 10.49 5.37 17.86
N ILE A 321 9.88 5.26 19.01
CA ILE A 321 9.18 4.04 19.40
C ILE A 321 7.76 4.38 19.79
N SER A 322 6.85 3.47 19.54
CA SER A 322 5.45 3.68 19.89
C SER A 322 4.73 2.36 20.12
N ALA A 323 3.70 2.44 20.90
CA ALA A 323 2.67 1.44 21.01
C ALA A 323 1.34 2.19 21.06
N ASP A 324 0.88 2.60 19.90
CA ASP A 324 -0.40 3.28 19.78
C ASP A 324 -1.54 2.30 19.96
N SER A 325 -2.58 2.75 20.56
CA SER A 325 -3.83 2.04 20.63
C SER A 325 -4.93 3.09 20.65
N LYS A 326 -5.52 3.32 19.51
CA LYS A 326 -6.74 4.12 19.46
C LYS A 326 -7.81 3.34 20.21
N ALA A 327 -8.41 4.00 21.20
CA ALA A 327 -9.51 3.45 21.97
C ALA A 327 -10.66 3.12 20.99
N GLY A 328 -10.89 1.84 20.78
CA GLY A 328 -12.20 1.43 20.33
C GLY A 328 -13.22 1.81 21.42
N ASN A 329 -14.48 1.79 21.13
CA ASN A 329 -15.65 2.18 21.93
C ASN A 329 -15.59 1.95 23.47
N ASP A 330 -14.52 2.42 24.13
CA ASP A 330 -14.38 2.35 25.57
C ASP A 330 -15.26 3.44 26.21
N THR A 331 -16.42 3.06 26.66
CA THR A 331 -17.22 3.91 27.52
C THR A 331 -16.58 3.92 28.90
N GLN A 332 -15.89 4.99 29.23
CA GLN A 332 -15.44 5.23 30.60
C GLN A 332 -16.57 5.73 31.47
N TYR A 333 -16.84 5.01 32.55
CA TYR A 333 -17.69 5.52 33.63
C TYR A 333 -16.78 6.14 34.68
N SER A 334 -16.86 7.46 34.82
CA SER A 334 -16.21 8.15 35.94
C SER A 334 -17.25 8.69 36.91
N TYR A 335 -16.99 8.47 38.20
CA TYR A 335 -17.79 9.06 39.29
C TYR A 335 -17.24 10.46 39.59
N GLU A 336 -17.78 11.46 38.92
CA GLU A 336 -17.38 12.86 39.11
C GLU A 336 -18.58 13.73 39.45
N GLY A 337 -18.31 14.86 40.10
CA GLY A 337 -19.34 15.84 40.45
C GLY A 337 -20.10 16.34 39.22
N THR A 338 -21.35 16.78 39.42
CA THR A 338 -22.29 17.05 38.32
C THR A 338 -21.76 18.07 37.31
N ILE A 339 -21.07 19.11 37.77
CA ILE A 339 -20.53 20.15 36.87
C ILE A 339 -19.29 19.66 36.14
N THR A 340 -18.38 18.99 36.87
CA THR A 340 -17.19 18.38 36.29
C THR A 340 -17.58 17.26 35.33
N LYS A 341 -18.66 16.54 35.67
CA LYS A 341 -19.23 15.50 34.82
C LYS A 341 -19.88 16.09 33.57
N GLN A 342 -20.52 17.26 33.67
CA GLN A 342 -21.08 17.97 32.52
C GLN A 342 -19.99 18.53 31.60
N ILE A 343 -18.93 19.13 32.16
CA ILE A 343 -17.78 19.64 31.42
C ILE A 343 -17.06 18.49 30.76
N LYS A 344 -16.83 17.38 31.46
CA LYS A 344 -16.21 16.18 30.88
C LYS A 344 -17.12 15.45 29.91
N GLN A 345 -18.45 15.51 30.11
CA GLN A 345 -19.39 15.00 29.10
C GLN A 345 -19.34 15.83 27.83
N GLN A 346 -19.22 17.16 27.97
CA GLN A 346 -19.05 18.04 26.81
C GLN A 346 -17.72 17.77 26.13
N ASP A 347 -16.62 17.73 26.87
CA ASP A 347 -15.30 17.38 26.38
C ASP A 347 -15.31 15.96 25.81
N GLY A 348 -16.01 15.01 26.43
CA GLY A 348 -16.21 13.66 25.99
C GLY A 348 -17.05 13.55 24.72
N VAL A 349 -18.07 14.40 24.59
CA VAL A 349 -18.90 14.49 23.39
C VAL A 349 -18.09 15.10 22.24
N GLU A 350 -17.34 16.16 22.51
CA GLU A 350 -16.42 16.75 21.53
C GLU A 350 -15.36 15.73 21.12
N ALA A 351 -14.73 15.07 22.09
CA ALA A 351 -13.73 14.03 21.82
C ALA A 351 -14.36 12.86 21.07
N LYS A 352 -15.60 12.50 21.37
CA LYS A 352 -16.32 11.43 20.68
C LYS A 352 -16.70 11.81 19.26
N ILE A 353 -17.14 13.04 19.05
CA ILE A 353 -17.42 13.57 17.71
C ILE A 353 -16.11 13.71 16.95
N GLN A 354 -15.06 14.22 17.57
CA GLN A 354 -13.75 14.31 16.99
C GLN A 354 -13.18 12.92 16.66
N ALA A 355 -13.33 11.96 17.57
CA ALA A 355 -12.94 10.58 17.35
C ALA A 355 -13.75 9.91 16.23
N GLN A 356 -15.04 10.23 16.12
CA GLN A 356 -15.87 9.75 15.01
C GLN A 356 -15.48 10.38 13.69
N ILE A 357 -15.15 11.68 13.70
CA ILE A 357 -14.64 12.38 12.53
C ILE A 357 -13.29 11.79 12.14
N GLU A 358 -12.38 11.60 13.10
CA GLU A 358 -11.08 10.98 12.88
C GLU A 358 -11.21 9.53 12.42
N ALA A 359 -12.17 8.78 12.99
CA ALA A 359 -12.45 7.41 12.56
C ALA A 359 -13.08 7.38 11.15
N ALA A 360 -13.94 8.35 10.84
CA ALA A 360 -14.51 8.52 9.51
C ALA A 360 -13.43 8.96 8.52
N ASP A 361 -12.56 9.89 8.91
CA ASP A 361 -11.41 10.32 8.11
C ASP A 361 -10.45 9.15 7.88
N LYS A 362 -10.20 8.34 8.93
CA LYS A 362 -9.36 7.15 8.82
C LYS A 362 -9.99 6.06 7.95
N ASP A 363 -11.29 5.80 8.16
CA ASP A 363 -12.03 4.85 7.30
C ASP A 363 -12.06 5.33 5.86
N PHE A 364 -12.19 6.63 5.69
CA PHE A 364 -12.11 7.28 4.40
C PHE A 364 -10.71 7.20 3.80
N ASP A 365 -9.67 7.49 4.59
CA ASP A 365 -8.27 7.34 4.16
C ASP A 365 -7.98 5.89 3.77
N GLN A 366 -8.50 4.92 4.54
CA GLN A 366 -8.39 3.50 4.21
C GLN A 366 -9.13 3.16 2.92
N LYS A 367 -10.33 3.73 2.74
CA LYS A 367 -11.10 3.54 1.50
C LYS A 367 -10.42 4.21 0.32
N VAL A 368 -9.85 5.39 0.54
CA VAL A 368 -9.07 6.08 -0.48
C VAL A 368 -7.78 5.33 -0.78
N ASP A 369 -7.10 4.80 0.23
CA ASP A 369 -5.92 3.96 0.02
C ASP A 369 -6.30 2.69 -0.75
N LYS A 370 -7.48 2.13 -0.46
CA LYS A 370 -8.02 1.02 -1.23
C LYS A 370 -8.36 1.44 -2.66
N ILE A 371 -9.02 2.60 -2.82
CA ILE A 371 -9.33 3.17 -4.14
C ILE A 371 -8.04 3.49 -4.88
N LYS A 372 -7.03 4.05 -4.20
CA LYS A 372 -5.68 4.27 -4.76
C LYS A 372 -5.07 2.96 -5.20
N LYS A 373 -5.11 1.96 -4.33
CA LYS A 373 -4.59 0.63 -4.64
C LYS A 373 -5.35 0.02 -5.80
N ASP A 374 -6.68 0.05 -5.76
CA ASP A 374 -7.53 -0.45 -6.82
C ASP A 374 -7.30 0.33 -8.12
N PHE A 375 -7.12 1.65 -8.00
CA PHE A 375 -6.77 2.50 -9.13
C PHE A 375 -5.38 2.19 -9.66
N ASN A 376 -4.39 2.07 -8.77
CA ASN A 376 -3.03 1.66 -9.16
C ASN A 376 -3.03 0.26 -9.75
N ASP A 377 -3.79 -0.66 -9.18
CA ASP A 377 -3.96 -2.01 -9.72
C ASP A 377 -4.62 -1.95 -11.10
N GLN A 378 -5.62 -1.08 -11.27
CA GLN A 378 -6.25 -0.86 -12.57
C GLN A 378 -5.35 -0.13 -13.56
N VAL A 379 -4.53 0.81 -13.09
CA VAL A 379 -3.49 1.45 -13.90
C VAL A 379 -2.44 0.42 -14.30
N GLU A 380 -2.00 -0.41 -13.37
CA GLU A 380 -1.07 -1.51 -13.67
C GLU A 380 -1.73 -2.55 -14.59
N LEU A 381 -3.01 -2.85 -14.37
CA LEU A 381 -3.78 -3.70 -15.27
C LEU A 381 -3.93 -3.06 -16.66
N ALA A 382 -4.20 -1.75 -16.69
CA ALA A 382 -4.27 -0.99 -17.93
C ALA A 382 -2.91 -0.93 -18.63
N LYS A 383 -1.83 -0.74 -17.87
CA LYS A 383 -0.45 -0.87 -18.37
C LYS A 383 -0.17 -2.27 -18.88
N ALA A 384 -0.56 -3.29 -18.09
CA ALA A 384 -0.41 -4.68 -18.49
C ALA A 384 -1.21 -4.99 -19.75
N ARG A 385 -2.45 -4.49 -19.82
CA ARG A 385 -3.28 -4.57 -21.03
C ARG A 385 -2.68 -3.80 -22.20
N ALA A 386 -2.16 -2.60 -21.92
CA ALA A 386 -1.47 -1.78 -22.91
C ALA A 386 -0.20 -2.48 -23.39
N GLU A 387 0.58 -3.07 -22.47
CA GLU A 387 1.75 -3.88 -22.80
C GLU A 387 1.35 -5.16 -23.52
N GLU A 388 0.25 -5.78 -23.10
CA GLU A 388 -0.31 -6.95 -23.77
C GLU A 388 -0.82 -6.60 -25.16
N VAL A 389 -1.57 -5.50 -25.30
CA VAL A 389 -2.02 -4.99 -26.60
C VAL A 389 -0.83 -4.58 -27.46
N LYS A 390 0.18 -3.91 -26.85
CA LYS A 390 1.43 -3.60 -27.51
C LYS A 390 2.16 -4.86 -27.96
N ARG A 391 2.23 -5.87 -27.08
CA ARG A 391 2.84 -7.16 -27.37
C ARG A 391 2.02 -7.93 -28.41
N GLU A 392 0.68 -7.99 -28.22
CA GLU A 392 -0.22 -8.58 -29.21
C GLU A 392 -0.16 -7.84 -30.53
N LEU A 393 -0.09 -6.50 -30.48
CA LEU A 393 0.08 -5.67 -31.66
C LEU A 393 1.47 -5.90 -32.26
N SER A 394 2.51 -5.90 -31.44
CA SER A 394 3.88 -6.19 -31.85
C SER A 394 4.00 -7.63 -32.37
N ASP A 395 3.41 -8.59 -31.65
CA ASP A 395 3.37 -10.00 -32.08
C ASP A 395 2.48 -10.15 -33.32
N THR A 396 1.36 -9.46 -33.38
CA THR A 396 0.48 -9.45 -34.55
C THR A 396 1.17 -8.75 -35.71
N ILE A 397 1.81 -7.62 -35.46
CA ILE A 397 2.62 -6.91 -36.45
C ILE A 397 3.80 -7.79 -36.87
N ASN A 398 4.52 -8.36 -35.90
CA ASN A 398 5.64 -9.27 -36.15
C ASN A 398 5.18 -10.57 -36.82
N GLN A 399 4.09 -11.16 -36.32
CA GLN A 399 3.48 -12.33 -36.98
C GLN A 399 2.99 -11.98 -38.38
N ARG A 400 2.40 -10.79 -38.49
CA ARG A 400 1.92 -10.32 -39.79
C ARG A 400 3.03 -9.85 -40.69
N PHE A 401 4.07 -9.23 -40.12
CA PHE A 401 5.29 -8.97 -40.87
C PHE A 401 6.07 -10.24 -41.11
N ASN A 402 6.16 -11.18 -40.15
CA ASN A 402 6.75 -12.49 -40.37
C ASN A 402 5.88 -13.39 -41.26
N SER A 403 4.57 -13.33 -41.08
CA SER A 403 3.60 -13.97 -41.97
C SER A 403 3.52 -13.22 -43.31
N PHE A 404 3.79 -11.91 -43.27
CA PHE A 404 3.95 -11.08 -44.47
C PHE A 404 5.35 -11.23 -45.07
N ASP A 405 6.41 -11.31 -44.21
CA ASP A 405 7.78 -11.63 -44.65
C ASP A 405 7.94 -13.08 -45.04
N ASN A 406 7.39 -14.02 -44.23
CA ASN A 406 7.56 -15.47 -44.45
C ASN A 406 6.40 -16.12 -45.21
N GLY A 407 5.30 -15.40 -45.36
CA GLY A 407 4.12 -15.79 -46.10
C GLY A 407 3.73 -14.72 -47.11
N PRO A 408 2.80 -13.77 -46.74
CA PRO A 408 2.32 -12.78 -47.71
C PRO A 408 3.39 -11.82 -48.22
N LEU A 409 4.30 -11.32 -47.34
CA LEU A 409 5.35 -10.40 -47.76
C LEU A 409 6.41 -11.12 -48.59
N LYS A 410 6.84 -12.30 -48.13
CA LYS A 410 7.77 -13.14 -48.90
C LYS A 410 7.11 -13.64 -50.15
N GLU A 411 5.84 -14.02 -50.04
CA GLU A 411 5.05 -14.41 -51.20
C GLU A 411 4.80 -13.22 -52.12
N THR A 412 4.46 -12.05 -51.56
CA THR A 412 4.27 -10.80 -52.32
C THR A 412 5.58 -10.32 -52.90
N LYS A 413 6.68 -10.42 -52.14
CA LYS A 413 8.01 -10.13 -52.62
C LYS A 413 8.40 -11.09 -53.74
N SER A 414 8.14 -12.37 -53.53
CA SER A 414 8.36 -13.40 -54.53
C SER A 414 7.49 -13.18 -55.75
N LYS A 415 6.20 -12.89 -55.53
CA LYS A 415 5.25 -12.56 -56.61
C LYS A 415 5.59 -11.23 -57.28
N ALA A 416 6.01 -10.23 -56.51
CA ALA A 416 6.46 -8.95 -57.03
C ALA A 416 7.79 -9.12 -57.82
N GLU A 417 8.69 -9.95 -57.31
CA GLU A 417 9.92 -10.32 -58.00
C GLU A 417 9.65 -11.12 -59.27
N GLU A 418 8.68 -12.02 -59.17
CA GLU A 418 8.23 -12.79 -60.34
C GLU A 418 7.53 -11.89 -61.35
N ALA A 419 6.67 -10.98 -60.90
CA ALA A 419 5.98 -10.02 -61.75
C ALA A 419 6.93 -8.97 -62.35
N LEU A 420 7.99 -8.59 -61.59
CA LEU A 420 9.08 -7.74 -62.10
C LEU A 420 9.96 -8.49 -63.10
N ARG A 421 10.09 -9.81 -62.94
CA ARG A 421 10.77 -10.69 -63.91
C ARG A 421 9.92 -10.94 -65.14
N ASN A 422 8.61 -10.97 -64.99
CA ASN A 422 7.64 -11.21 -66.06
C ASN A 422 6.94 -9.89 -66.42
N ALA A 423 7.57 -9.06 -67.25
CA ALA A 423 7.12 -7.71 -67.61
C ALA A 423 5.76 -7.60 -68.33
N GLY A 424 4.93 -8.67 -68.25
CA GLY A 424 3.57 -8.70 -68.82
C GLY A 424 2.45 -8.94 -67.82
N ALA A 425 2.75 -9.03 -66.48
CA ALA A 425 1.77 -9.46 -65.44
C ALA A 425 1.30 -8.30 -64.52
N SER A 426 1.24 -7.08 -65.03
CA SER A 426 0.85 -5.89 -64.23
C SER A 426 -0.54 -5.97 -63.58
N THR A 427 -1.47 -6.69 -64.17
CA THR A 427 -2.85 -6.84 -63.68
C THR A 427 -2.93 -7.72 -62.43
N LEU A 428 -2.14 -8.80 -62.39
CA LEU A 428 -2.07 -9.72 -61.25
C LEU A 428 -1.36 -9.06 -60.08
N LEU A 429 -0.33 -8.24 -60.33
CA LEU A 429 0.37 -7.49 -59.30
C LEU A 429 -0.53 -6.44 -58.65
N ALA A 430 -1.33 -5.73 -59.45
CA ALA A 430 -2.31 -4.77 -58.99
C ALA A 430 -3.41 -5.43 -58.14
N GLN A 431 -3.87 -6.60 -58.56
CA GLN A 431 -4.83 -7.40 -57.79
C GLN A 431 -4.23 -7.88 -56.47
N GLU A 432 -2.99 -8.35 -56.46
CA GLU A 432 -2.32 -8.79 -55.23
C GLU A 432 -2.00 -7.59 -54.29
N ALA A 433 -1.54 -6.49 -54.84
CA ALA A 433 -1.35 -5.28 -54.08
C ALA A 433 -2.66 -4.77 -53.48
N LYS A 434 -3.77 -4.86 -54.22
CA LYS A 434 -5.11 -4.56 -53.72
C LYS A 434 -5.54 -5.54 -52.63
N ARG A 435 -5.28 -6.84 -52.80
CA ARG A 435 -5.54 -7.85 -51.81
C ARG A 435 -4.74 -7.59 -50.53
N ILE A 436 -3.45 -7.33 -50.65
CA ILE A 436 -2.60 -6.98 -49.50
C ILE A 436 -3.05 -5.67 -48.85
N GLY A 437 -3.42 -4.67 -49.65
CA GLY A 437 -4.00 -3.44 -49.16
C GLY A 437 -5.29 -3.68 -48.40
N LEU A 438 -6.19 -4.49 -48.95
CA LEU A 438 -7.45 -4.87 -48.31
C LEU A 438 -7.20 -5.71 -47.06
N ASP A 439 -6.23 -6.63 -47.07
CA ASP A 439 -5.85 -7.42 -45.91
C ASP A 439 -5.26 -6.53 -44.81
N SER A 440 -4.42 -5.58 -45.18
CA SER A 440 -3.86 -4.58 -44.24
C SER A 440 -4.94 -3.68 -43.65
N VAL A 441 -5.90 -3.24 -44.47
CA VAL A 441 -7.07 -2.47 -44.00
C VAL A 441 -7.91 -3.33 -43.05
N ALA A 442 -8.16 -4.59 -43.40
CA ALA A 442 -8.91 -5.52 -42.54
C ALA A 442 -8.22 -5.74 -41.20
N ARG A 443 -6.88 -5.86 -41.20
CA ARG A 443 -6.06 -5.98 -39.99
C ARG A 443 -6.12 -4.71 -39.14
N LEU A 444 -6.07 -3.56 -39.78
CA LEU A 444 -6.20 -2.27 -39.10
C LEU A 444 -7.60 -2.09 -38.52
N GLU A 445 -8.64 -2.52 -39.24
CA GLU A 445 -10.01 -2.52 -38.73
C GLU A 445 -10.18 -3.49 -37.56
N ALA A 446 -9.56 -4.67 -37.62
CA ALA A 446 -9.54 -5.61 -36.49
C ALA A 446 -8.84 -5.00 -35.28
N PHE A 447 -7.69 -4.33 -35.48
CA PHE A 447 -7.01 -3.58 -34.42
C PHE A 447 -7.86 -2.44 -33.88
N LYS A 448 -8.51 -1.69 -34.76
CA LYS A 448 -9.43 -0.64 -34.40
C LYS A 448 -10.61 -1.19 -33.58
N SER A 449 -11.13 -2.34 -34.00
CA SER A 449 -12.18 -3.03 -33.26
C SER A 449 -11.68 -3.47 -31.87
N GLN A 450 -10.47 -4.02 -31.77
CA GLN A 450 -9.85 -4.37 -30.49
C GLN A 450 -9.64 -3.14 -29.60
N THR A 451 -9.16 -2.04 -30.18
CA THR A 451 -9.01 -0.78 -29.47
C THR A 451 -10.34 -0.24 -29.01
N THR A 452 -11.36 -0.31 -29.87
CA THR A 452 -12.74 0.07 -29.52
C THR A 452 -13.28 -0.82 -28.39
N SER A 453 -13.02 -2.13 -28.45
CA SER A 453 -13.42 -3.06 -27.39
C SER A 453 -12.70 -2.75 -26.07
N ALA A 454 -11.41 -2.43 -26.12
CA ALA A 454 -10.65 -1.98 -24.95
C ALA A 454 -11.21 -0.66 -24.38
N GLN A 455 -11.55 0.28 -25.26
CA GLN A 455 -12.20 1.54 -24.85
C GLN A 455 -13.58 1.28 -24.22
N MET A 456 -14.34 0.35 -24.77
CA MET A 456 -15.64 -0.03 -24.21
C MET A 456 -15.47 -0.71 -22.86
N ALA A 457 -14.46 -1.57 -22.69
CA ALA A 457 -14.13 -2.18 -21.41
C ALA A 457 -13.76 -1.12 -20.37
N LEU A 458 -12.88 -0.18 -20.75
CA LEU A 458 -12.52 0.95 -19.90
C LEU A 458 -13.73 1.84 -19.57
N SER A 459 -14.58 2.07 -20.56
CA SER A 459 -15.86 2.77 -20.36
C SER A 459 -16.77 2.02 -19.39
N GLY A 460 -16.82 0.70 -19.52
CA GLY A 460 -17.57 -0.17 -18.60
C GLY A 460 -17.00 -0.10 -17.19
N ASP A 461 -15.68 -0.15 -17.05
CA ASP A 461 -14.99 -0.02 -15.77
C ASP A 461 -15.28 1.36 -15.14
N LEU A 462 -15.27 2.42 -15.96
CA LEU A 462 -15.67 3.75 -15.51
C LEU A 462 -17.12 3.81 -15.05
N ASP A 463 -18.01 3.22 -15.82
CA ASP A 463 -19.44 3.16 -15.45
C ASP A 463 -19.67 2.35 -14.19
N ALA A 464 -18.90 1.27 -14.02
CA ALA A 464 -18.90 0.50 -12.79
C ALA A 464 -18.41 1.33 -11.61
N LEU A 465 -17.35 2.13 -11.79
CA LEU A 465 -16.87 3.05 -10.76
C LEU A 465 -17.91 4.15 -10.45
N LYS A 466 -18.53 4.72 -11.48
CA LYS A 466 -19.63 5.67 -11.31
C LYS A 466 -20.79 5.08 -10.51
N ARG A 467 -21.15 3.83 -10.83
CA ARG A 467 -22.20 3.13 -10.07
C ARG A 467 -21.78 2.89 -8.63
N THR A 468 -20.54 2.55 -8.40
CA THR A 468 -20.03 2.35 -7.05
C THR A 468 -20.09 3.65 -6.25
N ILE A 469 -19.70 4.77 -6.83
CA ILE A 469 -19.87 6.07 -6.17
C ILE A 469 -21.35 6.34 -5.89
N ALA A 470 -22.23 6.08 -6.88
CA ALA A 470 -23.66 6.33 -6.73
C ALA A 470 -24.33 5.37 -5.73
N ASN A 471 -23.95 4.12 -5.74
CA ASN A 471 -24.65 3.09 -4.99
C ASN A 471 -24.05 2.80 -3.61
N ASP A 472 -22.74 3.03 -3.47
CA ASP A 472 -22.04 2.75 -2.21
C ASP A 472 -21.58 4.00 -1.50
N ILE A 473 -20.85 4.89 -2.20
CA ILE A 473 -20.28 6.08 -1.55
C ILE A 473 -21.37 7.07 -1.16
N ARG A 474 -22.25 7.42 -2.10
CA ARG A 474 -23.35 8.35 -1.82
C ARG A 474 -24.32 7.84 -0.76
N PRO A 475 -24.76 6.56 -0.78
CA PRO A 475 -25.58 6.06 0.31
C PRO A 475 -24.87 6.06 1.66
N LYS A 476 -23.58 5.71 1.71
CA LYS A 476 -22.79 5.80 2.95
C LYS A 476 -22.60 7.24 3.40
N GLN A 477 -22.40 8.16 2.46
CA GLN A 477 -22.41 9.58 2.75
C GLN A 477 -23.75 10.01 3.36
N ALA A 478 -24.85 9.63 2.71
CA ALA A 478 -26.19 9.91 3.20
C ALA A 478 -26.43 9.32 4.60
N GLN A 479 -25.91 8.09 4.83
CA GLN A 479 -25.95 7.47 6.15
C GLN A 479 -25.11 8.24 7.17
N ALA A 480 -23.91 8.67 6.79
CA ALA A 480 -23.05 9.48 7.65
C ALA A 480 -23.69 10.83 7.94
N GLU A 481 -24.25 11.48 6.93
CA GLU A 481 -25.02 12.71 7.09
C GLU A 481 -26.23 12.51 8.00
N ALA A 482 -26.97 11.44 7.80
CA ALA A 482 -28.12 11.08 8.62
C ALA A 482 -27.69 10.78 10.07
N GLU A 483 -26.56 10.06 10.25
CA GLU A 483 -26.02 9.77 11.57
C GLU A 483 -25.54 11.03 12.27
N ILE A 484 -24.84 11.91 11.57
CA ILE A 484 -24.44 13.21 12.11
C ILE A 484 -25.66 14.05 12.44
N ALA A 485 -26.66 14.07 11.58
CA ALA A 485 -27.92 14.76 11.82
C ALA A 485 -28.64 14.20 13.06
N LYS A 486 -28.66 12.87 13.22
CA LYS A 486 -29.18 12.22 14.44
C LYS A 486 -28.40 12.60 15.68
N GLN A 487 -27.08 12.61 15.59
CA GLN A 487 -26.22 13.01 16.71
C GLN A 487 -26.41 14.49 17.06
N VAL A 488 -26.49 15.34 16.05
CA VAL A 488 -26.80 16.77 16.22
C VAL A 488 -28.18 16.93 16.86
N GLU A 489 -29.17 16.16 16.39
CA GLU A 489 -30.50 16.15 16.99
C GLU A 489 -30.48 15.61 18.41
N ALA A 490 -29.75 14.52 18.67
CA ALA A 490 -29.54 13.98 20.01
C ALA A 490 -28.83 14.98 20.91
N LEU A 491 -27.83 15.69 20.38
CA LEU A 491 -27.16 16.79 21.08
C LEU A 491 -28.13 17.92 21.42
N SER A 492 -29.01 18.27 20.47
CA SER A 492 -30.06 19.28 20.71
C SER A 492 -31.06 18.80 21.75
N ARG A 493 -31.45 17.53 21.76
CA ARG A 493 -32.29 16.92 22.77
C ARG A 493 -31.61 16.88 24.13
N THR A 494 -30.36 16.47 24.17
CA THR A 494 -29.55 16.46 25.40
C THR A 494 -29.40 17.88 25.94
N LYS A 495 -29.21 18.85 25.03
CA LYS A 495 -29.24 20.27 25.39
C LYS A 495 -30.57 20.69 26.03
N ASN A 496 -31.71 20.22 25.48
CA ASN A 496 -33.03 20.51 26.04
C ASN A 496 -33.27 19.76 27.34
N GLU A 497 -32.72 18.55 27.49
CA GLU A 497 -32.77 17.77 28.73
C GLU A 497 -31.83 18.33 29.80
N LEU A 498 -30.73 18.93 29.35
CA LEU A 498 -29.79 19.67 30.21
C LEU A 498 -30.20 21.13 30.41
N SER A 499 -31.47 21.45 30.17
CA SER A 499 -32.02 22.83 30.17
C SER A 499 -31.96 23.57 31.52
N GLY A 500 -30.93 23.53 32.14
CA GLY A 500 -30.48 24.35 33.26
C GLY A 500 -28.98 24.51 33.23
N ALA A 501 -28.34 23.76 32.34
CA ALA A 501 -26.91 23.78 32.19
C ALA A 501 -26.52 24.73 31.05
N SER A 502 -25.91 25.74 31.45
CA SER A 502 -25.13 26.78 30.77
C SER A 502 -25.30 26.95 29.25
N THR A 503 -25.54 28.17 28.88
CA THR A 503 -25.51 28.76 27.55
C THR A 503 -24.28 28.28 26.71
N LEU A 504 -23.19 27.92 27.37
CA LEU A 504 -21.96 27.41 26.78
C LEU A 504 -22.14 26.04 26.15
N LEU A 505 -22.88 25.13 26.81
CA LEU A 505 -23.14 23.79 26.29
C LEU A 505 -24.01 23.87 25.03
N ALA A 506 -25.01 24.77 25.07
CA ALA A 506 -25.87 25.03 23.92
C ALA A 506 -25.12 25.66 22.76
N GLN A 507 -24.19 26.56 23.03
CA GLN A 507 -23.34 27.19 22.02
C GLN A 507 -22.38 26.16 21.42
N GLU A 508 -21.82 25.30 22.26
CA GLU A 508 -20.91 24.26 21.80
C GLU A 508 -21.63 23.18 20.99
N ALA A 509 -22.82 22.75 21.40
CA ALA A 509 -23.64 21.82 20.62
C ALA A 509 -23.98 22.42 19.25
N LYS A 510 -24.33 23.71 19.22
CA LYS A 510 -24.58 24.42 17.97
C LYS A 510 -23.32 24.58 17.12
N ARG A 511 -22.16 24.83 17.73
CA ARG A 511 -20.89 24.89 17.03
C ARG A 511 -20.55 23.55 16.36
N ILE A 512 -20.73 22.46 17.09
CA ILE A 512 -20.51 21.10 16.58
C ILE A 512 -21.48 20.80 15.44
N GLU A 513 -22.75 21.16 15.61
CA GLU A 513 -23.76 21.01 14.58
C GLU A 513 -23.36 21.75 13.30
N LEU A 514 -23.00 23.02 13.44
CA LEU A 514 -22.58 23.87 12.32
C LEU A 514 -21.29 23.33 11.68
N ASP A 515 -20.33 22.89 12.49
CA ASP A 515 -19.10 22.31 12.00
C ASP A 515 -19.36 20.99 11.25
N SER A 516 -20.23 20.14 11.81
CA SER A 516 -20.62 18.88 11.16
C SER A 516 -21.34 19.11 9.84
N VAL A 517 -22.28 20.07 9.83
CA VAL A 517 -23.00 20.47 8.60
C VAL A 517 -22.01 21.06 7.58
N ALA A 518 -21.13 21.96 8.04
CA ALA A 518 -20.12 22.56 7.16
C ALA A 518 -19.19 21.50 6.56
N ARG A 519 -18.77 20.52 7.35
CA ARG A 519 -17.95 19.40 6.86
C ARG A 519 -18.69 18.53 5.87
N LEU A 520 -19.96 18.22 6.15
CA LEU A 520 -20.79 17.45 5.21
C LEU A 520 -21.01 18.21 3.89
N GLU A 521 -21.29 19.50 3.98
CA GLU A 521 -21.45 20.33 2.78
C GLU A 521 -20.13 20.47 2.01
N ALA A 522 -19.02 20.68 2.74
CA ALA A 522 -17.69 20.72 2.13
C ALA A 522 -17.38 19.40 1.41
N PHE A 523 -17.66 18.31 2.06
CA PHE A 523 -17.45 17.00 1.46
C PHE A 523 -18.35 16.74 0.25
N LYS A 524 -19.62 17.09 0.36
CA LYS A 524 -20.56 17.01 -0.76
C LYS A 524 -20.09 17.86 -1.95
N SER A 525 -19.65 19.09 -1.66
CA SER A 525 -19.07 19.98 -2.67
C SER A 525 -17.81 19.37 -3.30
N GLN A 526 -16.92 18.83 -2.48
CA GLN A 526 -15.69 18.19 -2.94
C GLN A 526 -15.99 16.96 -3.78
N THR A 527 -16.96 16.15 -3.37
CA THR A 527 -17.39 14.97 -4.15
C THR A 527 -17.95 15.40 -5.50
N THR A 528 -18.79 16.44 -5.50
CA THR A 528 -19.34 17.00 -6.74
C THR A 528 -18.22 17.54 -7.64
N SER A 529 -17.27 18.26 -7.04
CA SER A 529 -16.10 18.76 -7.77
C SER A 529 -15.23 17.63 -8.31
N ALA A 530 -15.03 16.59 -7.50
CA ALA A 530 -14.29 15.39 -7.93
C ALA A 530 -15.00 14.67 -9.07
N GLN A 531 -16.32 14.53 -8.98
CA GLN A 531 -17.12 13.95 -10.07
C GLN A 531 -17.03 14.77 -11.35
N THR A 532 -17.10 16.10 -11.21
CA THR A 532 -16.96 17.01 -12.35
C THR A 532 -15.57 16.93 -12.95
N ALA A 533 -14.54 16.92 -12.09
CA ALA A 533 -13.16 16.75 -12.53
C ALA A 533 -12.94 15.42 -13.24
N LEU A 534 -13.46 14.34 -12.65
CA LEU A 534 -13.39 13.00 -13.25
C LEU A 534 -14.15 12.92 -14.57
N SER A 535 -15.32 13.57 -14.63
CA SER A 535 -16.08 13.67 -15.88
C SER A 535 -15.31 14.49 -16.93
N GLY A 536 -14.69 15.59 -16.49
CA GLY A 536 -13.83 16.41 -17.35
C GLY A 536 -12.60 15.62 -17.81
N ASP A 537 -11.98 14.88 -16.90
CA ASP A 537 -10.84 14.03 -17.22
C ASP A 537 -11.21 12.93 -18.20
N LEU A 538 -12.41 12.36 -17.98
CA LEU A 538 -12.96 11.39 -18.92
C LEU A 538 -13.19 12.00 -20.30
N ASP A 539 -13.77 13.20 -20.32
CA ASP A 539 -14.03 13.90 -21.57
C ASP A 539 -12.73 14.27 -22.28
N VAL A 540 -11.72 14.69 -21.49
CA VAL A 540 -10.37 14.94 -22.03
C VAL A 540 -9.78 13.66 -22.60
N LEU A 541 -9.90 12.56 -21.85
CA LEU A 541 -9.42 11.26 -22.32
C LEU A 541 -10.16 10.81 -23.57
N LYS A 542 -11.49 10.98 -23.60
CA LYS A 542 -12.31 10.70 -24.79
C LYS A 542 -11.86 11.54 -25.99
N ARG A 543 -11.60 12.84 -25.75
CA ARG A 543 -11.10 13.72 -26.79
C ARG A 543 -9.71 13.33 -27.24
N THR A 544 -8.84 12.97 -26.29
CA THR A 544 -7.50 12.51 -26.62
C THR A 544 -7.57 11.23 -27.45
N ILE A 545 -8.42 10.30 -27.07
CA ILE A 545 -8.66 9.10 -27.87
C ILE A 545 -9.20 9.48 -29.25
N ALA A 546 -10.21 10.36 -29.31
CA ALA A 546 -10.83 10.75 -30.57
C ALA A 546 -9.92 11.61 -31.47
N ASN A 547 -9.18 12.55 -30.86
CA ASN A 547 -8.42 13.55 -31.60
C ASN A 547 -6.96 13.18 -31.82
N ASP A 548 -6.38 12.39 -30.92
CA ASP A 548 -4.97 12.03 -31.00
C ASP A 548 -4.76 10.56 -31.39
N ILE A 549 -5.39 9.65 -30.65
CA ILE A 549 -5.17 8.22 -30.87
C ILE A 549 -5.81 7.78 -32.17
N ARG A 550 -7.09 8.10 -32.37
CA ARG A 550 -7.79 7.75 -33.62
C ARG A 550 -7.17 8.41 -34.86
N PRO A 551 -6.86 9.72 -34.84
CA PRO A 551 -6.16 10.32 -35.97
C PRO A 551 -4.78 9.73 -36.21
N LYS A 552 -4.03 9.44 -35.14
CA LYS A 552 -2.72 8.79 -35.28
C LYS A 552 -2.85 7.34 -35.75
N GLN A 553 -3.89 6.64 -35.27
CA GLN A 553 -4.25 5.33 -35.80
C GLN A 553 -4.54 5.43 -37.31
N ALA A 554 -5.39 6.42 -37.67
CA ALA A 554 -5.68 6.67 -39.08
C ALA A 554 -4.42 7.07 -39.88
N GLN A 555 -3.52 7.85 -39.27
CA GLN A 555 -2.22 8.16 -39.87
C GLN A 555 -1.35 6.92 -40.03
N ALA A 556 -1.32 6.06 -38.97
CA ALA A 556 -0.60 4.80 -39.03
C ALA A 556 -1.20 3.87 -40.10
N GLU A 557 -2.53 3.82 -40.17
CA GLU A 557 -3.25 3.09 -41.25
C GLU A 557 -2.88 3.64 -42.61
N THR A 558 -2.90 4.97 -42.73
CA THR A 558 -2.51 5.66 -43.98
C THR A 558 -1.03 5.38 -44.30
N GLU A 559 -0.16 5.42 -43.28
CA GLU A 559 1.25 5.14 -43.46
C GLU A 559 1.52 3.69 -43.87
N ILE A 560 0.80 2.74 -43.23
CA ILE A 560 0.87 1.31 -43.61
C ILE A 560 0.37 1.13 -45.04
N ALA A 561 -0.76 1.79 -45.36
CA ALA A 561 -1.28 1.76 -46.73
C ALA A 561 -0.29 2.33 -47.75
N LYS A 562 0.37 3.45 -47.39
CA LYS A 562 1.46 4.04 -48.21
C LYS A 562 2.66 3.10 -48.32
N GLN A 563 3.02 2.44 -47.23
CA GLN A 563 4.13 1.47 -47.22
C GLN A 563 3.80 0.25 -48.05
N VAL A 564 2.55 -0.25 -47.97
CA VAL A 564 2.06 -1.31 -48.83
C VAL A 564 2.10 -0.86 -50.30
N GLU A 565 1.66 0.37 -50.55
CA GLU A 565 1.73 0.97 -51.87
C GLU A 565 3.19 1.18 -52.34
N ALA A 566 4.05 1.65 -51.43
CA ALA A 566 5.47 1.80 -51.70
C ALA A 566 6.16 0.46 -51.96
N LEU A 567 5.73 -0.60 -51.23
CA LEU A 567 6.20 -1.98 -51.48
C LEU A 567 5.81 -2.47 -52.87
N SER A 568 4.65 -2.05 -53.37
CA SER A 568 4.25 -2.37 -54.73
C SER A 568 5.03 -1.58 -55.80
N ARG A 569 5.62 -0.45 -55.40
CA ARG A 569 6.36 0.46 -56.29
C ARG A 569 7.86 0.25 -56.26
N THR A 570 8.41 -0.12 -55.11
CA THR A 570 9.86 -0.16 -54.93
C THR A 570 10.31 -1.36 -54.12
N LYS A 571 10.77 -2.34 -54.83
CA LYS A 571 11.41 -3.55 -54.33
C LYS A 571 12.66 -3.28 -53.47
N ASN A 572 13.24 -2.09 -53.59
CA ASN A 572 14.50 -1.71 -52.96
C ASN A 572 14.33 -1.07 -51.57
N GLU A 573 13.09 -0.84 -51.09
CA GLU A 573 12.80 -0.12 -49.85
C GLU A 573 12.28 -1.01 -48.70
N LEU A 574 12.47 -2.33 -48.79
CA LEU A 574 12.15 -3.28 -47.73
C LEU A 574 12.84 -2.95 -46.39
N ALA A 575 14.00 -2.28 -46.46
CA ALA A 575 14.66 -1.75 -45.29
C ALA A 575 13.87 -0.56 -44.68
N GLY A 576 13.13 0.21 -45.50
CA GLY A 576 12.27 1.29 -45.06
C GLY A 576 11.01 0.81 -44.36
N VAL A 577 10.46 -0.34 -44.76
CA VAL A 577 9.30 -0.95 -44.10
C VAL A 577 9.62 -1.35 -42.65
N LYS A 578 10.81 -1.92 -42.41
CA LYS A 578 11.28 -2.23 -41.06
C LYS A 578 11.46 -0.97 -40.21
N SER A 579 11.99 0.08 -40.84
CA SER A 579 12.12 1.40 -40.17
C SER A 579 10.76 2.02 -39.87
N ALA A 580 9.79 1.89 -40.79
CA ALA A 580 8.44 2.39 -40.60
C ALA A 580 7.69 1.60 -39.52
N GLN A 581 7.92 0.30 -39.42
CA GLN A 581 7.40 -0.52 -38.32
C GLN A 581 7.95 -0.06 -36.98
N ALA A 582 9.27 0.16 -36.90
CA ALA A 582 9.90 0.66 -35.67
C ALA A 582 9.33 2.03 -35.26
N THR A 583 9.15 2.93 -36.23
CA THR A 583 8.53 4.24 -35.99
C THR A 583 7.09 4.13 -35.52
N TYR A 584 6.35 3.21 -36.11
CA TYR A 584 4.97 2.95 -35.72
C TYR A 584 4.88 2.39 -34.30
N GLU A 585 5.73 1.43 -34.00
CA GLU A 585 5.81 0.85 -32.64
C GLU A 585 6.19 1.92 -31.61
N GLU A 586 7.16 2.75 -31.95
CA GLU A 586 7.57 3.88 -31.12
C GLU A 586 6.42 4.87 -30.91
N THR A 587 5.72 5.24 -31.99
CA THR A 587 4.57 6.13 -31.92
C THR A 587 3.44 5.51 -31.09
N THR A 588 3.16 4.24 -31.30
CA THR A 588 2.14 3.51 -30.53
C THR A 588 2.56 3.36 -29.06
N THR A 589 3.84 3.06 -28.84
CA THR A 589 4.41 2.99 -27.48
C THR A 589 4.34 4.34 -26.79
N ARG A 590 4.69 5.40 -27.51
CA ARG A 590 4.61 6.77 -27.02
C ARG A 590 3.17 7.15 -26.70
N ARG A 591 2.21 6.80 -27.54
CA ARG A 591 0.79 7.06 -27.32
C ARG A 591 0.23 6.26 -26.14
N LEU A 592 0.62 4.98 -26.06
CA LEU A 592 0.27 4.14 -24.92
C LEU A 592 0.93 4.67 -23.65
N SER A 593 2.18 5.15 -23.77
CA SER A 593 2.89 5.84 -22.70
C SER A 593 2.22 7.18 -22.37
N GLU A 594 1.83 7.96 -23.35
CA GLU A 594 1.07 9.21 -23.17
C GLU A 594 -0.29 8.94 -22.51
N LEU A 595 -1.00 7.89 -22.94
CA LEU A 595 -2.26 7.44 -22.32
C LEU A 595 -2.03 6.95 -20.89
N THR A 596 -0.98 6.18 -20.70
CA THR A 596 -0.55 5.73 -19.38
C THR A 596 -0.12 6.92 -18.53
N ASN A 597 0.63 7.85 -19.13
CA ASN A 597 1.04 9.09 -18.49
C ASN A 597 -0.14 10.04 -18.26
N LEU A 598 -1.14 10.05 -19.14
CA LEU A 598 -2.37 10.81 -18.92
C LEU A 598 -3.18 10.20 -17.79
N ALA A 599 -3.32 8.88 -17.79
CA ALA A 599 -3.94 8.15 -16.68
C ALA A 599 -3.13 8.31 -15.39
N ASN A 600 -1.79 8.27 -15.51
CA ASN A 600 -0.86 8.49 -14.40
C ASN A 600 -0.65 9.98 -14.11
N GLY A 601 -0.83 10.86 -15.07
CA GLY A 601 -0.58 12.28 -14.98
C GLY A 601 -1.79 13.06 -14.49
N LYS A 602 -2.95 12.51 -14.72
CA LYS A 602 -4.09 12.91 -13.90
C LYS A 602 -3.90 12.38 -12.49
N ALA A 603 -3.04 11.40 -12.38
CA ALA A 603 -2.56 10.85 -11.16
C ALA A 603 -1.15 10.31 -11.38
N SER A 604 -0.12 11.13 -11.60
CA SER A 604 1.25 10.72 -11.29
C SER A 604 1.21 10.05 -9.92
N LYS A 605 2.13 9.13 -9.63
CA LYS A 605 2.06 8.39 -8.36
C LYS A 605 1.92 9.33 -7.16
N SER A 606 2.52 10.52 -7.25
CA SER A 606 2.34 11.59 -6.26
C SER A 606 1.04 12.36 -6.47
N GLU A 607 0.64 12.66 -7.68
CA GLU A 607 -0.64 13.33 -7.98
C GLU A 607 -1.83 12.40 -7.78
N LEU A 608 -1.68 11.11 -8.10
CA LEU A 608 -2.72 10.12 -7.80
C LEU A 608 -2.81 9.89 -6.30
N THR A 609 -1.67 9.90 -5.63
CA THR A 609 -1.63 9.84 -4.17
C THR A 609 -2.23 11.12 -3.62
N GLN A 610 -1.88 12.26 -4.15
CA GLN A 610 -2.42 13.56 -3.76
C GLN A 610 -3.89 13.70 -4.18
N THR A 611 -4.26 13.33 -5.39
CA THR A 611 -5.65 13.33 -5.87
C THR A 611 -6.48 12.29 -5.16
N ALA A 612 -5.91 11.15 -4.83
CA ALA A 612 -6.60 10.15 -4.06
C ALA A 612 -6.60 10.50 -2.57
N GLU A 613 -5.62 11.24 -2.07
CA GLU A 613 -5.63 11.85 -0.74
C GLU A 613 -6.62 13.01 -0.68
N GLU A 614 -6.65 13.83 -1.69
CA GLU A 614 -7.66 14.86 -1.90
C GLU A 614 -9.04 14.22 -2.10
N LEU A 615 -9.13 13.18 -2.89
CA LEU A 615 -10.36 12.42 -3.07
C LEU A 615 -10.74 11.71 -1.78
N ALA A 616 -9.80 11.18 -1.03
CA ALA A 616 -10.06 10.59 0.25
C ALA A 616 -10.53 11.62 1.27
N SER A 617 -9.88 12.76 1.33
CA SER A 617 -10.36 13.88 2.14
C SER A 617 -11.69 14.43 1.63
N ARG A 618 -11.95 14.33 0.35
CA ARG A 618 -13.20 14.72 -0.29
C ARG A 618 -14.29 13.67 -0.18
N ILE A 619 -13.99 12.41 -0.34
CA ILE A 619 -14.94 11.31 -0.23
C ILE A 619 -15.22 10.95 1.22
N ALA A 620 -14.25 11.14 2.13
CA ALA A 620 -14.47 10.90 3.56
C ALA A 620 -15.59 11.75 4.14
N SER A 621 -15.87 12.88 3.53
CA SER A 621 -17.02 13.67 3.94
C SER A 621 -18.33 13.21 3.30
N VAL A 622 -18.30 12.34 2.29
CA VAL A 622 -19.52 11.85 1.59
C VAL A 622 -19.58 10.35 1.60
N GLN A 623 -19.47 9.67 2.66
CA GLN A 623 -19.53 8.20 2.71
C GLN A 623 -20.59 7.59 1.78
N ALA A 624 -20.37 7.68 0.54
CA ALA A 624 -21.19 6.99 -0.40
C ALA A 624 -20.46 5.77 -0.85
N SER A 625 -21.06 4.67 -0.75
CA SER A 625 -20.49 3.45 -1.23
C SER A 625 -20.48 3.51 -2.73
N GLY A 626 -19.34 3.73 -3.28
CA GLY A 626 -19.32 3.72 -4.66
C GLY A 626 -18.13 3.03 -5.22
N ARG A 627 -18.27 2.04 -5.90
CA ARG A 627 -17.22 1.45 -6.66
C ARG A 627 -17.31 1.90 -8.10
N ASN A 628 -16.23 2.21 -8.70
CA ASN A 628 -16.08 2.23 -10.14
C ASN A 628 -16.43 3.52 -10.89
N LEU A 629 -16.80 4.60 -10.23
CA LEU A 629 -16.89 5.87 -10.92
C LEU A 629 -15.52 6.39 -11.35
N PHE A 630 -14.50 6.07 -10.54
CA PHE A 630 -13.13 6.51 -10.83
C PHE A 630 -12.50 5.81 -12.02
N LEU A 631 -12.69 4.50 -12.10
CA LEU A 631 -12.11 3.74 -13.21
C LEU A 631 -12.67 4.16 -14.54
N ASN A 632 -13.98 4.38 -14.60
CA ASN A 632 -14.63 4.76 -15.82
C ASN A 632 -14.42 6.22 -16.23
N SER A 633 -14.16 7.12 -15.29
CA SER A 633 -13.90 8.51 -15.62
C SER A 633 -12.49 8.77 -16.12
N LEU A 634 -11.54 7.88 -15.78
CA LEU A 634 -10.15 8.04 -16.18
C LEU A 634 -9.84 7.48 -17.57
N PHE A 635 -10.71 6.62 -18.09
CA PHE A 635 -10.43 5.86 -19.30
C PHE A 635 -11.43 6.05 -20.43
N LYS A 636 -12.39 6.93 -20.26
CA LYS A 636 -13.25 7.42 -21.33
C LYS A 636 -12.69 8.74 -21.88
#